data_2a1b7e6f2b81891a41d42c18d8f64cb1
#
_entry.id   2a1b7e6f2b81891a41d42c18d8f64cb1
#
_cell.length_a   1.000
_cell.length_b   1.000
_cell.length_c   1.000
_cell.angle_alpha   90.00
_cell.angle_beta   90.00
_cell.angle_gamma   90.00
#
_symmetry.space_group_name_H-M   'P 1'
#
loop_
_entity.id
_entity.type
_entity.pdbx_description
1 polymer ?
#
loop_
_entity_poly.entity_id
_entity_poly.type
_entity_poly.pdbx_seq_one_letter_code
_entity_poly.pdbx_strand_id
1 'polypeptide(L)'
;MHMFFFLSFCLPYAELHRGYYVGTSSLESLVDLEKCCTFRGSFVKLNAQSGGFLWRTYMIPDNNNKKGEYAGAAIWGSSPSIDEKRKHVYIGTGNLYSAPSHIRLCRERQINRTQHTQPDECVEPDNHSNSILALDLDSGKIRWYRQFGGYDVSVIVCTGSPTPSPNCPPQADKPDVDFGEAPMMLTVYINRIKKDIVVAVQKSGIAWALDRNNGHLVWYTVIHI
;
A
#
# COMPACT_ATOMS: atom_id res chain seq x y z
N MET A 1 8.73 -14.99 -14.67
CA MET A 1 8.26 -13.99 -13.67
C MET A 1 8.34 -12.62 -14.32
N HIS A 2 7.21 -12.11 -14.83
CA HIS A 2 7.19 -10.80 -15.48
C HIS A 2 6.78 -9.76 -14.44
N MET A 3 7.76 -9.05 -13.91
CA MET A 3 7.56 -7.91 -13.03
C MET A 3 7.30 -6.71 -13.94
N PHE A 4 6.06 -6.22 -13.98
CA PHE A 4 5.74 -5.00 -14.69
C PHE A 4 6.02 -3.81 -13.79
N PHE A 5 6.94 -2.96 -14.21
CA PHE A 5 7.16 -1.65 -13.62
C PHE A 5 6.17 -0.66 -14.25
N PHE A 6 5.23 -0.15 -13.48
CA PHE A 6 4.55 1.07 -13.89
C PHE A 6 5.50 2.23 -13.62
N LEU A 7 6.12 2.73 -14.67
CA LEU A 7 6.89 3.98 -14.62
C LEU A 7 5.89 5.13 -14.43
N SER A 8 5.67 5.55 -13.20
CA SER A 8 5.11 6.85 -12.92
C SER A 8 6.18 7.90 -13.23
N PHE A 9 6.02 8.59 -14.34
CA PHE A 9 6.88 9.71 -14.68
C PHE A 9 6.68 10.83 -13.68
N CYS A 10 7.58 10.99 -12.75
CA CYS A 10 7.76 12.23 -12.03
C CYS A 10 8.41 13.24 -12.99
N LEU A 11 7.71 14.33 -13.32
CA LEU A 11 8.19 15.48 -14.08
C LEU A 11 9.51 16.06 -13.52
N PRO A 12 10.20 16.98 -14.17
CA PRO A 12 11.65 17.25 -14.17
C PRO A 12 12.33 17.64 -12.85
N TYR A 13 11.79 17.25 -11.71
CA TYR A 13 12.45 17.33 -10.40
C TYR A 13 13.64 16.36 -10.24
N ALA A 14 13.93 15.55 -11.25
CA ALA A 14 15.01 14.58 -11.26
C ALA A 14 16.41 15.19 -11.04
N GLU A 15 16.62 16.47 -11.34
CA GLU A 15 17.91 17.12 -11.19
C GLU A 15 18.27 17.43 -9.73
N LEU A 16 17.30 17.77 -8.87
CA LEU A 16 17.58 18.14 -7.47
C LEU A 16 17.99 16.95 -6.60
N HIS A 17 17.49 15.75 -6.89
CA HIS A 17 17.74 14.56 -6.08
C HIS A 17 18.47 13.43 -6.81
N ARG A 18 18.91 13.66 -8.05
CA ARG A 18 19.63 12.67 -8.89
C ARG A 18 19.03 11.27 -8.88
N GLY A 19 17.69 11.15 -8.75
CA GLY A 19 17.05 9.85 -8.61
C GLY A 19 15.63 9.80 -9.17
N TYR A 20 15.25 8.63 -9.68
CA TYR A 20 13.87 8.27 -10.02
C TYR A 20 13.26 7.47 -8.88
N TYR A 21 12.00 7.77 -8.57
CA TYR A 21 11.22 7.07 -7.55
C TYR A 21 10.16 6.20 -8.23
N VAL A 22 10.17 4.90 -7.90
CA VAL A 22 9.36 3.89 -8.60
C VAL A 22 8.67 2.98 -7.61
N GLY A 23 7.34 2.87 -7.72
CA GLY A 23 6.58 1.82 -7.08
C GLY A 23 6.66 0.52 -7.88
N THR A 24 6.65 -0.63 -7.21
CA THR A 24 6.59 -1.93 -7.87
C THR A 24 5.22 -2.55 -7.72
N SER A 25 4.79 -3.24 -8.78
CA SER A 25 3.52 -3.93 -8.85
C SER A 25 3.70 -5.27 -9.58
N SER A 26 2.72 -6.17 -9.46
CA SER A 26 2.76 -7.50 -10.06
C SER A 26 1.38 -7.91 -10.54
N LEU A 27 1.33 -8.71 -11.58
CA LEU A 27 0.12 -9.36 -12.06
C LEU A 27 -0.10 -10.75 -11.42
N GLU A 28 0.60 -11.11 -10.35
CA GLU A 28 0.43 -12.40 -9.70
C GLU A 28 -1.01 -12.65 -9.23
N SER A 29 -1.74 -11.59 -8.86
CA SER A 29 -3.16 -11.71 -8.50
C SER A 29 -4.08 -12.10 -9.66
N LEU A 30 -3.59 -12.04 -10.91
CA LEU A 30 -4.31 -12.41 -12.14
C LEU A 30 -3.92 -13.80 -12.64
N VAL A 31 -2.86 -14.41 -12.12
CA VAL A 31 -2.41 -15.73 -12.57
C VAL A 31 -3.01 -16.84 -11.72
N ASP A 32 -2.88 -18.07 -12.23
CA ASP A 32 -3.27 -19.29 -11.53
C ASP A 32 -2.76 -19.31 -10.09
N LEU A 33 -3.64 -19.60 -9.16
CA LEU A 33 -3.34 -19.66 -7.72
C LEU A 33 -2.24 -20.65 -7.36
N GLU A 34 -2.03 -21.71 -8.14
CA GLU A 34 -0.92 -22.63 -7.94
C GLU A 34 0.43 -21.93 -8.18
N LYS A 35 0.44 -20.88 -8.99
CA LYS A 35 1.63 -20.07 -9.29
C LYS A 35 1.74 -18.81 -8.43
N CYS A 36 0.66 -18.39 -7.81
CA CYS A 36 0.59 -17.23 -6.91
C CYS A 36 0.98 -17.66 -5.49
N CYS A 37 1.48 -16.82 -4.60
CA CYS A 37 2.01 -15.48 -4.81
C CYS A 37 3.29 -15.35 -4.01
N THR A 38 4.26 -14.63 -4.51
CA THR A 38 5.53 -14.38 -3.81
C THR A 38 5.96 -12.93 -3.94
N PHE A 39 5.25 -12.15 -4.75
CA PHE A 39 5.55 -10.74 -4.96
C PHE A 39 5.41 -9.93 -3.67
N ARG A 40 6.40 -9.08 -3.43
CA ARG A 40 6.38 -8.09 -2.34
C ARG A 40 6.45 -6.70 -2.94
N GLY A 41 5.40 -5.90 -2.73
CA GLY A 41 5.39 -4.49 -3.10
C GLY A 41 6.58 -3.76 -2.48
N SER A 42 7.21 -2.90 -3.25
CA SER A 42 8.34 -2.10 -2.78
C SER A 42 8.37 -0.73 -3.45
N PHE A 43 8.97 0.23 -2.76
CA PHE A 43 9.27 1.53 -3.30
C PHE A 43 10.77 1.69 -3.45
N VAL A 44 11.21 2.22 -4.58
CA VAL A 44 12.60 2.18 -5.01
C VAL A 44 13.06 3.57 -5.45
N LYS A 45 14.28 3.95 -5.08
CA LYS A 45 14.99 5.06 -5.68
C LYS A 45 16.13 4.55 -6.56
N LEU A 46 16.15 4.99 -7.80
CA LEU A 46 17.17 4.67 -8.77
C LEU A 46 18.01 5.91 -9.06
N ASN A 47 19.31 5.71 -9.28
CA ASN A 47 20.19 6.77 -9.76
C ASN A 47 19.78 7.19 -11.19
N ALA A 48 19.56 8.47 -11.42
CA ALA A 48 19.08 8.99 -12.69
C ALA A 48 20.06 8.82 -13.86
N GLN A 49 21.38 8.70 -13.59
CA GLN A 49 22.40 8.58 -14.61
C GLN A 49 22.72 7.13 -14.95
N SER A 50 22.72 6.24 -13.94
CA SER A 50 23.17 4.85 -14.11
C SER A 50 22.04 3.83 -14.08
N GLY A 51 20.84 4.19 -13.63
CA GLY A 51 19.75 3.25 -13.35
C GLY A 51 20.01 2.35 -12.14
N GLY A 52 21.13 2.51 -11.45
CA GLY A 52 21.48 1.71 -10.28
C GLY A 52 20.57 1.97 -9.09
N PHE A 53 20.36 0.94 -8.27
CA PHE A 53 19.57 1.07 -7.04
C PHE A 53 20.31 1.94 -6.02
N LEU A 54 19.63 2.97 -5.51
CA LEU A 54 20.11 3.77 -4.39
C LEU A 54 19.53 3.24 -3.06
N TRP A 55 18.23 2.94 -3.03
CA TRP A 55 17.58 2.24 -1.92
C TRP A 55 16.29 1.56 -2.39
N ARG A 56 15.83 0.58 -1.61
CA ARG A 56 14.56 -0.11 -1.76
C ARG A 56 13.93 -0.34 -0.40
N THR A 57 12.65 -0.04 -0.27
CA THR A 57 11.86 -0.30 0.93
C THR A 57 10.70 -1.22 0.57
N TYR A 58 10.62 -2.37 1.22
CA TYR A 58 9.51 -3.29 1.06
C TYR A 58 8.34 -2.87 1.95
N MET A 59 7.11 -3.14 1.47
CA MET A 59 5.88 -2.73 2.13
C MET A 59 5.30 -3.82 3.04
N ILE A 60 5.83 -5.01 2.99
CA ILE A 60 5.40 -6.17 3.80
C ILE A 60 6.60 -7.00 4.23
N PRO A 61 6.45 -7.82 5.31
CA PRO A 61 7.53 -8.68 5.83
C PRO A 61 8.13 -9.59 4.77
N ASP A 62 9.33 -10.11 5.03
CA ASP A 62 9.99 -11.05 4.12
C ASP A 62 9.27 -12.38 4.08
N ASN A 63 9.02 -12.87 2.89
CA ASN A 63 8.39 -14.16 2.64
C ASN A 63 9.40 -15.25 2.25
N ASN A 64 10.70 -14.92 2.20
CA ASN A 64 11.76 -15.83 1.74
C ASN A 64 11.43 -16.49 0.40
N ASN A 65 10.70 -15.80 -0.46
CA ASN A 65 10.21 -16.29 -1.75
C ASN A 65 9.33 -17.55 -1.64
N LYS A 66 8.62 -17.72 -0.52
CA LYS A 66 7.72 -18.85 -0.25
C LYS A 66 6.27 -18.47 -0.50
N LYS A 67 5.53 -19.34 -1.13
CA LYS A 67 4.07 -19.22 -1.28
C LYS A 67 3.38 -19.46 0.05
N GLY A 68 2.21 -18.85 0.23
CA GLY A 68 1.43 -18.96 1.47
C GLY A 68 1.93 -18.07 2.62
N GLU A 69 3.01 -17.34 2.39
CA GLU A 69 3.52 -16.26 3.23
C GLU A 69 2.98 -14.90 2.75
N TYR A 70 3.49 -13.79 3.29
CA TYR A 70 3.09 -12.45 2.85
C TYR A 70 3.40 -12.23 1.37
N ALA A 71 2.39 -11.84 0.60
CA ALA A 71 2.56 -11.33 -0.76
C ALA A 71 1.54 -10.22 -1.03
N GLY A 72 1.83 -9.31 -1.97
CA GLY A 72 0.98 -8.18 -2.32
C GLY A 72 1.55 -6.83 -1.93
N ALA A 73 0.70 -5.92 -1.43
CA ALA A 73 1.00 -4.53 -1.10
C ALA A 73 1.68 -3.78 -2.26
N ALA A 74 1.15 -3.98 -3.46
CA ALA A 74 1.64 -3.33 -4.67
C ALA A 74 1.52 -1.80 -4.58
N ILE A 75 2.46 -1.09 -5.19
CA ILE A 75 2.35 0.34 -5.42
C ILE A 75 2.08 0.50 -6.92
N TRP A 76 0.79 0.53 -7.25
CA TRP A 76 0.32 0.56 -8.62
C TRP A 76 -0.52 1.82 -8.85
N GLY A 77 -0.52 2.36 -10.05
CA GLY A 77 -1.36 3.50 -10.41
C GLY A 77 -1.06 4.83 -9.68
N SER A 78 -0.29 4.80 -8.61
CA SER A 78 0.00 5.99 -7.82
C SER A 78 1.36 6.60 -8.18
N SER A 79 1.32 7.84 -8.69
CA SER A 79 2.53 8.65 -8.79
C SER A 79 2.90 9.17 -7.40
N PRO A 80 4.15 9.07 -6.97
CA PRO A 80 4.54 9.56 -5.66
C PRO A 80 4.48 11.09 -5.60
N SER A 81 3.97 11.64 -4.50
CA SER A 81 4.01 13.08 -4.23
C SER A 81 5.27 13.43 -3.42
N ILE A 82 6.09 14.37 -3.90
CA ILE A 82 7.36 14.73 -3.29
C ILE A 82 7.24 16.04 -2.52
N ASP A 83 7.53 16.00 -1.22
CA ASP A 83 7.63 17.15 -0.33
C ASP A 83 9.11 17.44 -0.03
N GLU A 84 9.72 18.29 -0.84
CA GLU A 84 11.13 18.67 -0.68
C GLU A 84 11.42 19.35 0.65
N LYS A 85 10.47 20.14 1.15
CA LYS A 85 10.64 20.86 2.42
C LYS A 85 10.77 19.91 3.59
N ARG A 86 10.02 18.80 3.58
CA ARG A 86 10.04 17.77 4.64
C ARG A 86 10.99 16.63 4.33
N LYS A 87 11.54 16.60 3.13
CA LYS A 87 12.31 15.45 2.63
C LYS A 87 11.47 14.16 2.65
N HIS A 88 10.19 14.26 2.32
CA HIS A 88 9.27 13.14 2.30
C HIS A 88 8.77 12.84 0.88
N VAL A 89 8.52 11.55 0.62
CA VAL A 89 7.73 11.10 -0.51
C VAL A 89 6.51 10.35 0.02
N TYR A 90 5.33 10.66 -0.52
CA TYR A 90 4.07 10.04 -0.10
C TYR A 90 3.61 9.05 -1.15
N ILE A 91 3.22 7.85 -0.70
CA ILE A 91 2.72 6.76 -1.53
C ILE A 91 1.48 6.12 -0.92
N GLY A 92 0.69 5.47 -1.77
CA GLY A 92 -0.37 4.54 -1.37
C GLY A 92 0.00 3.11 -1.72
N THR A 93 -0.46 2.15 -0.93
CA THR A 93 -0.24 0.71 -1.17
C THR A 93 -1.55 -0.03 -1.36
N GLY A 94 -1.49 -1.14 -2.09
CA GLY A 94 -2.61 -2.04 -2.29
C GLY A 94 -2.73 -3.13 -1.23
N ASN A 95 -3.69 -4.01 -1.45
CA ASN A 95 -4.04 -5.14 -0.60
C ASN A 95 -2.95 -6.24 -0.59
N LEU A 96 -3.13 -7.22 0.29
CA LEU A 96 -2.38 -8.47 0.25
C LEU A 96 -2.93 -9.41 -0.82
N TYR A 97 -2.06 -10.23 -1.41
CA TYR A 97 -2.42 -11.37 -2.25
C TYR A 97 -2.43 -12.68 -1.45
N SER A 98 -1.59 -12.78 -0.43
CA SER A 98 -1.58 -13.85 0.56
C SER A 98 -1.05 -13.37 1.90
N ALA A 99 -1.40 -14.11 2.96
CA ALA A 99 -0.91 -13.89 4.31
C ALA A 99 -0.51 -15.22 4.96
N PRO A 100 0.46 -15.23 5.90
CA PRO A 100 0.88 -16.42 6.62
C PRO A 100 -0.27 -17.12 7.37
N SER A 101 -0.13 -18.41 7.61
CA SER A 101 -1.17 -19.21 8.25
C SER A 101 -1.60 -18.69 9.63
N HIS A 102 -0.66 -18.19 10.44
CA HIS A 102 -0.96 -17.62 11.76
C HIS A 102 -1.84 -16.36 11.67
N ILE A 103 -1.65 -15.53 10.64
CA ILE A 103 -2.48 -14.34 10.38
C ILE A 103 -3.87 -14.76 9.90
N ARG A 104 -3.95 -15.75 9.01
CA ARG A 104 -5.24 -16.29 8.54
C ARG A 104 -6.05 -16.87 9.71
N LEU A 105 -5.42 -17.66 10.57
CA LEU A 105 -6.05 -18.21 11.78
C LEU A 105 -6.44 -17.12 12.79
N CYS A 106 -5.66 -16.06 12.91
CA CYS A 106 -6.03 -14.89 13.70
C CYS A 106 -7.33 -14.28 13.18
N ARG A 107 -7.43 -14.06 11.88
CA ARG A 107 -8.62 -13.50 11.24
C ARG A 107 -9.86 -14.39 11.38
N GLU A 108 -9.71 -15.71 11.20
CA GLU A 108 -10.80 -16.67 11.42
C GLU A 108 -11.38 -16.59 12.84
N ARG A 109 -10.52 -16.38 13.85
CA ARG A 109 -10.96 -16.18 15.24
C ARG A 109 -11.68 -14.84 15.42
N GLN A 110 -11.27 -13.79 14.71
CA GLN A 110 -11.91 -12.48 14.78
C GLN A 110 -13.31 -12.48 14.17
N ILE A 111 -13.54 -13.18 13.05
CA ILE A 111 -14.84 -13.25 12.37
C ILE A 111 -15.94 -13.74 13.33
N ASN A 112 -15.58 -14.61 14.26
CA ASN A 112 -16.50 -15.17 15.25
C ASN A 112 -16.66 -14.32 16.52
N ARG A 113 -16.01 -13.16 16.60
CA ARG A 113 -16.11 -12.25 17.75
C ARG A 113 -17.18 -11.19 17.52
N THR A 114 -17.90 -10.87 18.56
CA THR A 114 -18.92 -9.78 18.54
C THR A 114 -18.32 -8.39 18.64
N GLN A 115 -17.04 -8.27 18.97
CA GLN A 115 -16.30 -7.02 19.06
C GLN A 115 -14.96 -7.15 18.34
N HIS A 116 -14.68 -6.18 17.46
CA HIS A 116 -13.39 -6.05 16.79
C HIS A 116 -12.46 -5.16 17.61
N THR A 117 -11.21 -5.59 17.75
CA THR A 117 -10.16 -4.79 18.40
C THR A 117 -9.69 -3.67 17.47
N GLN A 118 -9.38 -2.52 18.02
CA GLN A 118 -8.70 -1.43 17.32
C GLN A 118 -7.43 -1.06 18.09
N PRO A 119 -6.21 -1.14 17.52
CA PRO A 119 -5.92 -1.59 16.15
C PRO A 119 -6.22 -3.07 15.92
N ASP A 120 -6.35 -3.49 14.66
CA ASP A 120 -6.60 -4.88 14.28
C ASP A 120 -5.42 -5.76 14.69
N GLU A 121 -5.65 -6.68 15.64
CA GLU A 121 -4.61 -7.56 16.20
C GLU A 121 -4.02 -8.56 15.18
N CYS A 122 -4.69 -8.76 14.05
CA CYS A 122 -4.23 -9.62 12.95
C CYS A 122 -3.40 -8.88 11.91
N VAL A 123 -3.09 -7.61 12.14
CA VAL A 123 -2.22 -6.81 11.28
C VAL A 123 -0.91 -6.54 12.01
N GLU A 124 0.17 -7.09 11.47
CA GLU A 124 1.51 -6.91 12.04
C GLU A 124 2.07 -5.51 11.71
N PRO A 125 2.90 -4.91 12.59
CA PRO A 125 3.43 -3.56 12.40
C PRO A 125 4.20 -3.33 11.09
N ASP A 126 4.86 -4.36 10.56
CA ASP A 126 5.62 -4.30 9.33
C ASP A 126 4.77 -4.60 8.07
N ASN A 127 3.48 -4.87 8.25
CA ASN A 127 2.53 -5.00 7.16
C ASN A 127 1.93 -3.64 6.83
N HIS A 128 2.42 -3.03 5.77
CA HIS A 128 1.97 -1.73 5.27
C HIS A 128 1.05 -1.85 4.03
N SER A 129 0.29 -2.95 3.92
CA SER A 129 -0.79 -3.05 2.93
C SER A 129 -1.90 -2.02 3.22
N ASN A 130 -2.65 -1.60 2.21
CA ASN A 130 -3.76 -0.65 2.31
C ASN A 130 -3.42 0.60 3.14
N SER A 131 -2.25 1.16 2.88
CA SER A 131 -1.67 2.23 3.70
C SER A 131 -1.34 3.47 2.87
N ILE A 132 -1.37 4.61 3.54
CA ILE A 132 -0.70 5.83 3.10
C ILE A 132 0.59 5.95 3.91
N LEU A 133 1.71 6.15 3.23
CA LEU A 133 3.04 6.22 3.85
C LEU A 133 3.75 7.51 3.47
N ALA A 134 4.57 8.00 4.40
CA ALA A 134 5.64 8.96 4.11
C ALA A 134 6.99 8.27 4.28
N LEU A 135 7.82 8.31 3.24
CA LEU A 135 9.18 7.81 3.29
C LEU A 135 10.15 8.99 3.18
N ASP A 136 11.31 8.83 3.79
CA ASP A 136 12.42 9.76 3.64
C ASP A 136 12.99 9.69 2.23
N LEU A 137 13.14 10.84 1.58
CA LEU A 137 13.64 10.94 0.19
C LEU A 137 15.05 10.41 0.01
N ASP A 138 15.90 10.54 1.03
CA ASP A 138 17.31 10.21 0.89
C ASP A 138 17.60 8.76 1.27
N SER A 139 16.94 8.24 2.30
CA SER A 139 17.19 6.90 2.85
C SER A 139 16.14 5.85 2.56
N GLY A 140 14.94 6.25 2.12
CA GLY A 140 13.79 5.34 1.95
C GLY A 140 13.17 4.85 3.25
N LYS A 141 13.63 5.33 4.42
CA LYS A 141 13.05 4.93 5.71
C LYS A 141 11.62 5.45 5.85
N ILE A 142 10.72 4.59 6.31
CA ILE A 142 9.34 4.99 6.63
C ILE A 142 9.39 5.97 7.82
N ARG A 143 8.84 7.17 7.62
CA ARG A 143 8.74 8.22 8.63
C ARG A 143 7.46 8.08 9.42
N TRP A 144 6.37 7.79 8.74
CA TRP A 144 5.08 7.44 9.31
C TRP A 144 4.24 6.67 8.28
N TYR A 145 3.27 5.93 8.76
CA TYR A 145 2.24 5.31 7.93
C TYR A 145 0.89 5.33 8.62
N ARG A 146 -0.17 5.18 7.84
CA ARG A 146 -1.54 4.94 8.30
C ARG A 146 -2.15 3.86 7.44
N GLN A 147 -2.54 2.77 8.08
CA GLN A 147 -3.22 1.66 7.46
C GLN A 147 -4.72 1.82 7.62
N PHE A 148 -5.46 1.58 6.54
CA PHE A 148 -6.91 1.68 6.50
C PHE A 148 -7.47 0.42 5.82
N GLY A 149 -8.40 -0.30 6.49
CA GLY A 149 -9.07 -1.47 5.93
C GLY A 149 -8.74 -2.80 6.63
N GLY A 150 -7.81 -2.81 7.58
CA GLY A 150 -7.50 -4.02 8.37
C GLY A 150 -6.97 -5.17 7.50
N TYR A 151 -7.38 -6.40 7.83
CA TYR A 151 -7.02 -7.59 7.05
C TYR A 151 -7.76 -7.61 5.71
N ASP A 152 -7.02 -7.48 4.63
CA ASP A 152 -7.52 -7.49 3.27
C ASP A 152 -6.61 -8.36 2.39
N VAL A 153 -7.05 -9.58 2.12
CA VAL A 153 -6.40 -10.51 1.18
C VAL A 153 -7.33 -10.71 0.00
N SER A 154 -7.05 -10.05 -1.11
CA SER A 154 -7.84 -10.12 -2.33
C SER A 154 -6.99 -10.59 -3.51
N VAL A 155 -7.50 -11.58 -4.24
CA VAL A 155 -6.86 -12.14 -5.44
C VAL A 155 -7.90 -12.18 -6.55
N ILE A 156 -7.63 -11.50 -7.65
CA ILE A 156 -8.62 -11.28 -8.73
C ILE A 156 -9.16 -12.61 -9.28
N VAL A 157 -8.32 -13.62 -9.46
CA VAL A 157 -8.76 -14.92 -9.97
C VAL A 157 -9.73 -15.66 -9.03
N CYS A 158 -9.83 -15.23 -7.77
CA CYS A 158 -10.76 -15.76 -6.78
C CYS A 158 -12.08 -15.00 -6.75
N THR A 159 -12.17 -13.84 -7.41
CA THR A 159 -13.37 -13.02 -7.45
C THR A 159 -14.24 -13.41 -8.65
N GLY A 160 -15.54 -13.59 -8.41
CA GLY A 160 -16.52 -13.86 -9.49
C GLY A 160 -16.51 -15.28 -10.05
N SER A 161 -15.71 -16.21 -9.54
CA SER A 161 -15.77 -17.62 -9.93
C SER A 161 -16.93 -18.33 -9.22
N PRO A 162 -17.83 -19.01 -9.92
CA PRO A 162 -18.89 -19.82 -9.30
C PRO A 162 -18.34 -21.03 -8.52
N THR A 163 -17.12 -21.47 -8.83
CA THR A 163 -16.39 -22.51 -8.11
C THR A 163 -15.00 -21.98 -7.77
N PRO A 164 -14.86 -21.28 -6.64
CA PRO A 164 -13.54 -20.79 -6.25
C PRO A 164 -12.60 -21.99 -6.00
N SER A 165 -11.35 -21.85 -6.45
CA SER A 165 -10.31 -22.82 -6.13
C SER A 165 -10.22 -23.01 -4.61
N PRO A 166 -10.00 -24.24 -4.11
CA PRO A 166 -9.80 -24.50 -2.68
C PRO A 166 -8.63 -23.72 -2.09
N ASN A 167 -7.74 -23.22 -2.94
CA ASN A 167 -6.61 -22.37 -2.57
C ASN A 167 -6.97 -20.89 -2.46
N CYS A 168 -8.19 -20.49 -2.84
CA CYS A 168 -8.65 -19.11 -2.64
C CYS A 168 -8.79 -18.79 -1.16
N PRO A 169 -8.43 -17.56 -0.74
CA PRO A 169 -8.70 -17.12 0.63
C PRO A 169 -10.20 -17.23 0.93
N PRO A 170 -10.58 -17.51 2.19
CA PRO A 170 -11.98 -17.56 2.57
C PRO A 170 -12.72 -16.29 2.12
N GLN A 171 -13.90 -16.47 1.52
CA GLN A 171 -14.67 -15.41 0.86
C GLN A 171 -15.23 -14.34 1.80
N ALA A 172 -15.21 -14.57 3.10
CA ALA A 172 -16.07 -13.90 4.04
C ALA A 172 -15.94 -12.36 4.10
N ASP A 173 -14.77 -11.80 3.82
CA ASP A 173 -14.57 -10.35 3.88
C ASP A 173 -13.39 -9.97 2.95
N LYS A 174 -13.69 -9.64 1.72
CA LYS A 174 -12.69 -9.16 0.76
C LYS A 174 -13.05 -7.74 0.33
N PRO A 175 -12.68 -6.72 1.10
CA PRO A 175 -13.03 -5.37 0.74
C PRO A 175 -12.28 -4.85 -0.48
N ASP A 176 -11.10 -5.41 -0.84
CA ASP A 176 -10.23 -4.92 -1.93
C ASP A 176 -10.07 -3.39 -1.88
N VAL A 177 -9.56 -2.91 -0.77
CA VAL A 177 -9.57 -1.48 -0.44
C VAL A 177 -8.25 -0.76 -0.78
N ASP A 178 -7.62 -1.12 -1.88
CA ASP A 178 -6.39 -0.50 -2.35
C ASP A 178 -6.41 1.03 -2.38
N PHE A 179 -5.26 1.63 -2.15
CA PHE A 179 -4.94 2.98 -2.59
C PHE A 179 -4.32 2.91 -3.99
N GLY A 180 -5.14 3.04 -5.02
CA GLY A 180 -4.74 2.97 -6.43
C GLY A 180 -4.41 4.31 -7.06
N GLU A 181 -4.46 5.42 -6.31
CA GLU A 181 -4.22 6.76 -6.82
C GLU A 181 -3.03 7.44 -6.14
N ALA A 182 -2.52 8.48 -6.82
CA ALA A 182 -1.46 9.31 -6.28
C ALA A 182 -1.97 10.11 -5.08
N PRO A 183 -1.31 10.06 -3.92
CA PRO A 183 -1.62 10.95 -2.83
C PRO A 183 -1.39 12.41 -3.23
N MET A 184 -2.35 13.30 -2.97
CA MET A 184 -2.30 14.71 -3.33
C MET A 184 -1.84 15.55 -2.13
N MET A 185 -0.85 16.41 -2.36
CA MET A 185 -0.42 17.38 -1.35
C MET A 185 -1.21 18.68 -1.45
N LEU A 186 -1.78 19.10 -0.34
CA LEU A 186 -2.55 20.34 -0.24
C LEU A 186 -2.11 21.16 0.97
N THR A 187 -2.29 22.47 0.88
CA THR A 187 -2.24 23.38 2.03
C THR A 187 -3.61 24.03 2.16
N VAL A 188 -4.25 23.80 3.30
CA VAL A 188 -5.61 24.27 3.58
C VAL A 188 -5.67 25.09 4.87
N TYR A 189 -6.75 25.84 5.07
CA TYR A 189 -7.04 26.52 6.32
C TYR A 189 -8.24 25.85 6.99
N ILE A 190 -8.04 25.27 8.16
CA ILE A 190 -9.10 24.68 8.99
C ILE A 190 -9.22 25.54 10.25
N ASN A 191 -10.38 26.11 10.48
CA ASN A 191 -10.60 27.04 11.59
C ASN A 191 -9.55 28.17 11.65
N ARG A 192 -9.20 28.74 10.49
CA ARG A 192 -8.16 29.76 10.29
C ARG A 192 -6.73 29.32 10.60
N ILE A 193 -6.50 28.02 10.90
CA ILE A 193 -5.18 27.46 11.13
C ILE A 193 -4.71 26.80 9.82
N LYS A 194 -3.52 27.19 9.37
CA LYS A 194 -2.87 26.60 8.18
C LYS A 194 -2.50 25.15 8.49
N LYS A 195 -2.91 24.24 7.61
CA LYS A 195 -2.62 22.80 7.67
C LYS A 195 -2.04 22.33 6.35
N ASP A 196 -0.91 21.67 6.43
CA ASP A 196 -0.32 20.97 5.30
C ASP A 196 -0.78 19.51 5.37
N ILE A 197 -1.59 19.07 4.41
CA ILE A 197 -2.20 17.75 4.38
C ILE A 197 -1.79 16.96 3.14
N VAL A 198 -1.83 15.64 3.25
CA VAL A 198 -1.83 14.72 2.12
C VAL A 198 -3.15 14.00 2.09
N VAL A 199 -3.76 13.94 0.91
CA VAL A 199 -5.08 13.31 0.69
C VAL A 199 -4.91 12.14 -0.26
N ALA A 200 -5.49 11.00 0.08
CA ALA A 200 -5.57 9.86 -0.82
C ALA A 200 -6.98 9.26 -0.80
N VAL A 201 -7.41 8.77 -1.97
CA VAL A 201 -8.70 8.09 -2.15
C VAL A 201 -8.47 6.59 -2.17
N GLN A 202 -9.33 5.87 -1.50
CA GLN A 202 -9.29 4.43 -1.37
C GLN A 202 -10.45 3.79 -2.15
N LYS A 203 -10.29 2.58 -2.65
CA LYS A 203 -11.37 1.81 -3.32
C LYS A 203 -12.62 1.62 -2.45
N SER A 204 -12.49 1.75 -1.13
CA SER A 204 -13.64 1.80 -0.21
C SER A 204 -14.59 2.96 -0.45
N GLY A 205 -14.27 3.88 -1.37
CA GLY A 205 -15.03 5.12 -1.59
C GLY A 205 -14.78 6.18 -0.51
N ILE A 206 -13.70 6.08 0.24
CA ILE A 206 -13.33 7.04 1.28
C ILE A 206 -12.10 7.84 0.85
N ALA A 207 -12.19 9.17 0.99
CA ALA A 207 -11.04 10.06 0.91
C ALA A 207 -10.50 10.32 2.31
N TRP A 208 -9.20 10.13 2.50
CA TRP A 208 -8.50 10.28 3.77
C TRP A 208 -7.52 11.45 3.70
N ALA A 209 -7.64 12.40 4.62
CA ALA A 209 -6.71 13.52 4.73
C ALA A 209 -5.87 13.41 6.00
N LEU A 210 -4.56 13.38 5.82
CA LEU A 210 -3.58 13.20 6.89
C LEU A 210 -2.65 14.40 6.99
N ASP A 211 -2.23 14.74 8.21
CA ASP A 211 -1.17 15.73 8.44
C ASP A 211 0.16 15.24 7.86
N ARG A 212 0.81 16.05 7.03
CA ARG A 212 2.05 15.67 6.36
C ARG A 212 3.24 15.45 7.30
N ASN A 213 3.21 16.01 8.51
CA ASN A 213 4.32 15.86 9.45
C ASN A 213 4.34 14.50 10.15
N ASN A 214 3.15 13.95 10.48
CA ASN A 214 3.04 12.80 11.37
C ASN A 214 1.99 11.77 10.98
N GLY A 215 1.27 11.98 9.87
CA GLY A 215 0.22 11.08 9.39
C GLY A 215 -1.03 11.05 10.27
N HIS A 216 -1.22 12.00 11.18
CA HIS A 216 -2.46 12.04 11.96
C HIS A 216 -3.65 12.37 11.06
N LEU A 217 -4.78 11.69 11.31
CA LEU A 217 -6.01 11.93 10.59
C LEU A 217 -6.50 13.36 10.88
N VAL A 218 -6.73 14.13 9.82
CA VAL A 218 -7.30 15.47 9.87
C VAL A 218 -8.80 15.42 9.62
N TRP A 219 -9.20 14.70 8.56
CA TRP A 219 -10.58 14.39 8.23
C TRP A 219 -10.65 13.21 7.27
N TYR A 220 -11.83 12.63 7.15
CA TYR A 220 -12.19 11.71 6.07
C TYR A 220 -13.58 12.04 5.55
N THR A 221 -13.88 11.61 4.33
CA THR A 221 -15.22 11.73 3.76
C THR A 221 -15.52 10.51 2.90
N VAL A 222 -16.77 10.06 2.97
CA VAL A 222 -17.29 9.01 2.11
C VAL A 222 -17.71 9.65 0.79
N ILE A 223 -17.14 9.15 -0.31
CA ILE A 223 -17.51 9.54 -1.66
C ILE A 223 -18.53 8.50 -2.12
N HIS A 224 -19.81 8.88 -2.16
CA HIS A 224 -20.80 7.97 -2.71
C HIS A 224 -20.58 7.85 -4.22
N ILE A 225 -20.40 6.62 -4.67
CA ILE A 225 -20.38 6.25 -6.08
C ILE A 225 -21.77 5.78 -6.46
#